data_9e936de12f6059853f6f04514ea6642d
#
_entry.id   9e936de12f6059853f6f04514ea6642d
#
_cell.length_a   1.000
_cell.length_b   1.000
_cell.length_c   1.000
_cell.angle_alpha   90.00
_cell.angle_beta   90.00
_cell.angle_gamma   90.00
#
_symmetry.space_group_name_H-M   'P 1'
#
loop_
_entity.id
_entity.type
_entity.pdbx_description
1 polymer ?
#
loop_
_entity_poly.entity_id
_entity_poly.type
_entity_poly.pdbx_seq_one_letter_code
_entity_poly.pdbx_strand_id
1 'polypeptide(L)'
;RDRSPSRGLGDVYKRQIKGIALKLKGKGNHIITSEIEHPAVKETLHFLETLDFKVTYLPVYENGIVKVEDVKDAITPETILITIMHGNNEIGTLQPIAEIGKLARERKILFHTDAVQTFGKVKVDVEELNVDLLSLSSHKVHGPKGVGALYIKKGVRITPLIHGGGQERGIRSGTENVPGIVGFGKACEIANNNLEENYARLVKTRDEIIEKVLDAVPKSYLNGDRNERLPNVINFRFSSIEGESLILLLDAKGYQASTCLLYTSPSPRDGLLS
;
A
#
# COMPACT_ATOMS: atom_id res chain seq x y z
N ARG A 1 10.10 -14.33 19.15
CA ARG A 1 10.41 -14.78 17.77
C ARG A 1 9.24 -15.61 17.26
N ASP A 2 8.14 -14.95 16.98
CA ASP A 2 7.00 -15.64 16.40
C ASP A 2 7.06 -15.42 14.89
N ARG A 3 7.72 -16.38 14.21
CA ARG A 3 7.62 -16.52 12.74
C ARG A 3 6.39 -17.38 12.42
N SER A 4 5.23 -16.96 12.91
CA SER A 4 3.98 -17.47 12.35
C SER A 4 3.84 -16.92 10.95
N PRO A 5 3.80 -17.75 9.89
CA PRO A 5 3.52 -17.24 8.56
C PRO A 5 2.14 -16.60 8.61
N SER A 6 2.06 -15.30 8.31
CA SER A 6 0.81 -14.58 8.17
C SER A 6 0.05 -15.16 6.97
N ARG A 7 -0.72 -16.21 7.21
CA ARG A 7 -1.56 -16.86 6.20
C ARG A 7 -2.73 -15.96 5.83
N GLY A 8 -2.51 -14.85 5.19
CA GLY A 8 -3.65 -14.01 4.80
C GLY A 8 -3.29 -12.72 4.09
N LEU A 9 -2.27 -12.01 4.53
CA LEU A 9 -1.92 -10.70 3.97
C LEU A 9 -1.20 -10.80 2.62
N GLY A 10 -0.11 -11.54 2.56
CA GLY A 10 0.63 -11.71 1.32
C GLY A 10 -0.13 -12.51 0.24
N ASP A 11 -1.16 -13.24 0.61
CA ASP A 11 -1.96 -14.05 -0.29
C ASP A 11 -2.89 -13.19 -1.16
N VAL A 12 -3.47 -12.11 -0.62
CA VAL A 12 -4.38 -11.23 -1.37
C VAL A 12 -3.63 -10.51 -2.51
N TYR A 13 -2.50 -9.87 -2.22
CA TYR A 13 -1.69 -9.18 -3.24
C TYR A 13 -1.14 -10.12 -4.30
N LYS A 14 -0.57 -11.24 -3.86
CA LYS A 14 0.00 -12.24 -4.76
C LYS A 14 -1.04 -12.79 -5.72
N ARG A 15 -2.27 -13.00 -5.25
CA ARG A 15 -3.37 -13.50 -6.10
C ARG A 15 -3.80 -12.48 -7.15
N GLN A 16 -3.92 -11.21 -6.79
CA GLN A 16 -4.34 -10.19 -7.74
C GLN A 16 -3.33 -10.00 -8.84
N ILE A 17 -2.13 -9.60 -8.47
CA ILE A 17 -1.09 -9.22 -9.44
C ILE A 17 -0.69 -10.43 -10.29
N LYS A 18 -0.38 -11.58 -9.67
CA LYS A 18 -0.06 -12.81 -10.42
C LYS A 18 -1.25 -13.32 -11.22
N GLY A 19 -2.45 -13.32 -10.62
CA GLY A 19 -3.66 -13.80 -11.28
C GLY A 19 -4.02 -13.01 -12.53
N ILE A 20 -3.85 -11.69 -12.52
CA ILE A 20 -4.04 -10.82 -13.67
C ILE A 20 -2.91 -11.03 -14.69
N ALA A 21 -1.65 -10.98 -14.25
CA ALA A 21 -0.50 -11.14 -15.12
C ALA A 21 -0.59 -12.45 -15.92
N LEU A 22 -0.81 -13.57 -15.24
CA LEU A 22 -0.96 -14.87 -15.89
C LEU A 22 -2.20 -14.95 -16.79
N LYS A 23 -3.31 -14.30 -16.42
CA LYS A 23 -4.53 -14.28 -17.23
C LYS A 23 -4.33 -13.50 -18.53
N LEU A 24 -3.53 -12.46 -18.51
CA LEU A 24 -3.35 -11.55 -19.63
C LEU A 24 -2.02 -11.74 -20.39
N LYS A 25 -1.19 -12.73 -20.02
CA LYS A 25 0.12 -12.99 -20.67
C LYS A 25 0.06 -13.08 -22.20
N GLY A 26 -1.07 -13.53 -22.78
CA GLY A 26 -1.29 -13.55 -24.23
C GLY A 26 -1.67 -12.21 -24.86
N LYS A 27 -1.92 -11.16 -24.05
CA LYS A 27 -2.28 -9.81 -24.52
C LYS A 27 -1.16 -8.79 -24.33
N GLY A 28 -0.21 -9.07 -23.44
CA GLY A 28 0.91 -8.25 -23.12
C GLY A 28 1.65 -8.79 -21.89
N ASN A 29 2.80 -8.21 -21.58
CA ASN A 29 3.65 -8.65 -20.48
C ASN A 29 4.23 -7.47 -19.68
N HIS A 30 3.70 -6.25 -19.84
CA HIS A 30 4.22 -5.08 -19.14
C HIS A 30 3.30 -4.66 -17.98
N ILE A 31 3.93 -4.35 -16.83
CA ILE A 31 3.28 -3.90 -15.60
C ILE A 31 3.95 -2.60 -15.14
N ILE A 32 3.15 -1.62 -14.72
CA ILE A 32 3.63 -0.36 -14.16
C ILE A 32 3.33 -0.35 -12.67
N THR A 33 4.31 0.05 -11.86
CA THR A 33 4.21 0.16 -10.39
C THR A 33 5.03 1.34 -9.87
N SER A 34 5.01 1.58 -8.56
CA SER A 34 5.85 2.60 -7.92
C SER A 34 7.03 1.99 -7.14
N GLU A 35 8.09 2.78 -6.94
CA GLU A 35 9.24 2.36 -6.12
C GLU A 35 8.91 2.23 -4.64
N ILE A 36 7.83 2.85 -4.18
CA ILE A 36 7.43 2.88 -2.75
C ILE A 36 6.41 1.81 -2.35
N GLU A 37 6.13 0.86 -3.23
CA GLU A 37 5.19 -0.22 -2.95
C GLU A 37 5.62 -1.06 -1.73
N HIS A 38 4.62 -1.61 -1.04
CA HIS A 38 4.87 -2.58 0.03
C HIS A 38 5.65 -3.80 -0.51
N PRO A 39 6.58 -4.40 0.27
CA PRO A 39 7.34 -5.58 -0.16
C PRO A 39 6.48 -6.73 -0.72
N ALA A 40 5.23 -6.89 -0.23
CA ALA A 40 4.32 -7.90 -0.78
C ALA A 40 3.97 -7.70 -2.26
N VAL A 41 3.94 -6.44 -2.73
CA VAL A 41 3.76 -6.09 -4.15
C VAL A 41 5.09 -6.23 -4.88
N LYS A 42 6.17 -5.64 -4.38
CA LYS A 42 7.51 -5.66 -5.03
C LYS A 42 8.02 -7.08 -5.25
N GLU A 43 8.02 -7.93 -4.22
CA GLU A 43 8.44 -9.32 -4.33
C GLU A 43 7.55 -10.15 -5.29
N THR A 44 6.27 -9.78 -5.39
CA THR A 44 5.37 -10.40 -6.38
C THR A 44 5.75 -10.00 -7.81
N LEU A 45 6.15 -8.75 -8.01
CA LEU A 45 6.59 -8.26 -9.31
C LEU A 45 7.96 -8.82 -9.70
N HIS A 46 8.94 -8.86 -8.79
CA HIS A 46 10.22 -9.54 -9.00
C HIS A 46 10.04 -11.00 -9.41
N PHE A 47 9.09 -11.71 -8.79
CA PHE A 47 8.76 -13.07 -9.23
C PHE A 47 8.19 -13.09 -10.66
N LEU A 48 7.37 -12.12 -11.05
CA LEU A 48 6.82 -12.05 -12.41
C LEU A 48 7.90 -11.73 -13.45
N GLU A 49 8.91 -10.95 -13.09
CA GLU A 49 10.08 -10.69 -13.95
C GLU A 49 10.81 -12.00 -14.29
N THR A 50 10.86 -12.97 -13.37
CA THR A 50 11.41 -14.33 -13.67
C THR A 50 10.56 -15.15 -14.65
N LEU A 51 9.34 -14.68 -14.96
CA LEU A 51 8.41 -15.27 -15.92
C LEU A 51 8.26 -14.44 -17.21
N ASP A 52 9.27 -13.62 -17.54
CA ASP A 52 9.36 -12.75 -18.72
C ASP A 52 8.34 -11.58 -18.73
N PHE A 53 7.83 -11.16 -17.58
CA PHE A 53 7.13 -9.90 -17.47
C PHE A 53 8.13 -8.74 -17.34
N LYS A 54 7.80 -7.61 -17.95
CA LYS A 54 8.55 -6.36 -17.83
C LYS A 54 7.86 -5.50 -16.77
N VAL A 55 8.62 -4.95 -15.85
CA VAL A 55 8.07 -4.07 -14.81
C VAL A 55 8.74 -2.71 -14.88
N THR A 56 7.93 -1.65 -15.00
CA THR A 56 8.40 -0.28 -14.84
C THR A 56 8.09 0.19 -13.42
N TYR A 57 9.14 0.49 -12.67
CA TYR A 57 9.06 1.07 -11.33
C TYR A 57 9.15 2.60 -11.47
N LEU A 58 8.04 3.28 -11.22
CA LEU A 58 7.98 4.73 -11.29
C LEU A 58 8.64 5.37 -10.08
N PRO A 59 9.46 6.40 -10.26
CA PRO A 59 10.02 7.16 -9.17
C PRO A 59 8.92 7.90 -8.41
N VAL A 60 9.21 8.23 -7.16
CA VAL A 60 8.46 9.21 -6.39
C VAL A 60 9.32 10.45 -6.16
N TYR A 61 8.68 11.59 -6.04
CA TYR A 61 9.35 12.87 -5.83
C TYR A 61 9.54 13.17 -4.34
N GLU A 62 10.07 14.33 -4.01
CA GLU A 62 10.38 14.74 -2.64
C GLU A 62 9.19 14.59 -1.67
N ASN A 63 7.97 14.80 -2.18
CA ASN A 63 6.73 14.60 -1.42
C ASN A 63 6.25 13.14 -1.36
N GLY A 64 6.93 12.20 -2.02
CA GLY A 64 6.55 10.79 -2.07
C GLY A 64 5.35 10.48 -2.99
N ILE A 65 5.02 11.39 -3.95
CA ILE A 65 3.90 11.21 -4.89
C ILE A 65 4.42 10.79 -6.26
N VAL A 66 3.74 9.84 -6.89
CA VAL A 66 3.91 9.48 -8.30
C VAL A 66 3.18 10.51 -9.16
N LYS A 67 3.81 11.03 -10.20
CA LYS A 67 3.13 11.91 -11.15
C LYS A 67 2.29 11.11 -12.14
N VAL A 68 1.11 11.59 -12.44
CA VAL A 68 0.21 10.95 -13.42
C VAL A 68 0.83 10.96 -14.83
N GLU A 69 1.62 11.98 -15.14
CA GLU A 69 2.39 12.10 -16.37
C GLU A 69 3.39 10.95 -16.54
N ASP A 70 4.12 10.59 -15.47
CA ASP A 70 5.08 9.47 -15.51
C ASP A 70 4.37 8.13 -15.75
N VAL A 71 3.18 7.95 -15.15
CA VAL A 71 2.36 6.77 -15.45
C VAL A 71 1.97 6.75 -16.91
N LYS A 72 1.53 7.89 -17.46
CA LYS A 72 1.12 8.03 -18.87
C LYS A 72 2.26 7.71 -19.84
N ASP A 73 3.45 8.22 -19.54
CA ASP A 73 4.63 8.07 -20.39
C ASP A 73 5.21 6.64 -20.33
N ALA A 74 5.02 5.95 -19.21
CA ALA A 74 5.40 4.55 -19.06
C ALA A 74 4.48 3.55 -19.78
N ILE A 75 3.28 3.96 -20.21
CA ILE A 75 2.33 3.07 -20.90
C ILE A 75 2.87 2.66 -22.27
N THR A 76 2.90 1.36 -22.51
CA THR A 76 3.24 0.74 -23.80
C THR A 76 2.05 -0.07 -24.34
N PRO A 77 2.07 -0.49 -25.63
CA PRO A 77 1.05 -1.40 -26.16
C PRO A 77 0.97 -2.74 -25.41
N GLU A 78 2.03 -3.15 -24.72
CA GLU A 78 2.10 -4.38 -23.96
C GLU A 78 1.67 -4.22 -22.49
N THR A 79 1.30 -3.00 -22.06
CA THR A 79 0.88 -2.73 -20.67
C THR A 79 -0.47 -3.36 -20.37
N ILE A 80 -0.49 -4.28 -19.41
CA ILE A 80 -1.70 -5.03 -19.01
C ILE A 80 -2.22 -4.67 -17.63
N LEU A 81 -1.36 -4.09 -16.78
CA LEU A 81 -1.69 -3.76 -15.39
C LEU A 81 -0.92 -2.53 -14.94
N ILE A 82 -1.60 -1.65 -14.25
CA ILE A 82 -1.02 -0.62 -13.40
C ILE A 82 -1.34 -1.00 -11.96
N THR A 83 -0.34 -0.96 -11.05
CA THR A 83 -0.51 -1.25 -9.63
C THR A 83 0.21 -0.21 -8.80
N ILE A 84 -0.53 0.66 -8.12
CA ILE A 84 -0.02 1.75 -7.30
C ILE A 84 -0.74 1.73 -5.96
N MET A 85 0.00 1.74 -4.85
CA MET A 85 -0.58 1.79 -3.51
C MET A 85 -1.35 3.09 -3.30
N HIS A 86 -2.48 3.05 -2.57
CA HIS A 86 -3.29 4.24 -2.30
C HIS A 86 -2.66 5.16 -1.26
N GLY A 87 -2.05 4.58 -0.23
CA GLY A 87 -1.36 5.34 0.82
C GLY A 87 -0.15 4.59 1.33
N ASN A 88 0.97 5.30 1.46
CA ASN A 88 2.22 4.69 1.90
C ASN A 88 2.22 4.45 3.41
N ASN A 89 2.63 3.26 3.82
CA ASN A 89 2.64 2.82 5.22
C ASN A 89 3.73 3.48 6.08
N GLU A 90 4.73 4.10 5.48
CA GLU A 90 5.90 4.64 6.16
C GLU A 90 5.89 6.16 6.21
N ILE A 91 5.82 6.83 5.06
CA ILE A 91 5.79 8.30 5.00
C ILE A 91 4.37 8.87 5.05
N GLY A 92 3.35 8.04 4.89
CA GLY A 92 1.96 8.42 4.99
C GLY A 92 1.36 9.08 3.75
N THR A 93 2.13 9.37 2.71
CA THR A 93 1.66 10.07 1.50
C THR A 93 0.56 9.28 0.78
N LEU A 94 -0.49 9.98 0.36
CA LEU A 94 -1.56 9.47 -0.49
C LEU A 94 -1.19 9.68 -1.96
N GLN A 95 -1.50 8.68 -2.80
CA GLN A 95 -1.26 8.72 -4.24
C GLN A 95 -2.50 9.17 -5.01
N PRO A 96 -2.37 9.78 -6.19
CA PRO A 96 -3.47 10.30 -7.00
C PRO A 96 -4.21 9.16 -7.72
N ILE A 97 -4.82 8.25 -6.95
CA ILE A 97 -5.40 7.00 -7.45
C ILE A 97 -6.58 7.25 -8.41
N ALA A 98 -7.43 8.23 -8.11
CA ALA A 98 -8.58 8.54 -8.97
C ALA A 98 -8.16 9.00 -10.37
N GLU A 99 -7.11 9.80 -10.46
CA GLU A 99 -6.57 10.33 -11.73
C GLU A 99 -5.85 9.22 -12.51
N ILE A 100 -5.03 8.41 -11.83
CA ILE A 100 -4.37 7.23 -12.43
C ILE A 100 -5.41 6.23 -12.91
N GLY A 101 -6.47 5.99 -12.12
CA GLY A 101 -7.57 5.10 -12.48
C GLY A 101 -8.34 5.58 -13.70
N LYS A 102 -8.58 6.89 -13.82
CA LYS A 102 -9.18 7.49 -15.02
C LYS A 102 -8.30 7.27 -16.25
N LEU A 103 -6.99 7.53 -16.14
CA LEU A 103 -6.02 7.28 -17.21
C LEU A 103 -5.99 5.80 -17.62
N ALA A 104 -5.95 4.88 -16.66
CA ALA A 104 -5.96 3.45 -16.92
C ALA A 104 -7.23 3.00 -17.66
N ARG A 105 -8.41 3.51 -17.24
CA ARG A 105 -9.70 3.26 -17.88
C ARG A 105 -9.73 3.76 -19.33
N GLU A 106 -9.25 4.98 -19.62
CA GLU A 106 -9.13 5.55 -20.95
C GLU A 106 -8.24 4.69 -21.87
N ARG A 107 -7.19 4.10 -21.30
CA ARG A 107 -6.24 3.22 -22.01
C ARG A 107 -6.66 1.74 -22.03
N LYS A 108 -7.78 1.39 -21.37
CA LYS A 108 -8.28 0.00 -21.25
C LYS A 108 -7.26 -0.94 -20.59
N ILE A 109 -6.48 -0.41 -19.64
CA ILE A 109 -5.52 -1.13 -18.82
C ILE A 109 -6.17 -1.41 -17.47
N LEU A 110 -5.99 -2.61 -16.91
CA LEU A 110 -6.50 -2.92 -15.58
C LEU A 110 -5.72 -2.14 -14.51
N PHE A 111 -6.45 -1.63 -13.53
CA PHE A 111 -5.86 -0.88 -12.42
C PHE A 111 -6.13 -1.53 -11.07
N HIS A 112 -5.06 -1.86 -10.37
CA HIS A 112 -5.04 -2.35 -8.99
C HIS A 112 -4.51 -1.29 -8.04
N THR A 113 -5.10 -1.19 -6.86
CA THR A 113 -4.53 -0.41 -5.75
C THR A 113 -4.45 -1.22 -4.46
N ASP A 114 -3.34 -1.05 -3.74
CA ASP A 114 -3.22 -1.48 -2.36
C ASP A 114 -3.83 -0.42 -1.44
N ALA A 115 -5.02 -0.69 -0.91
CA ALA A 115 -5.73 0.18 0.01
C ALA A 115 -5.63 -0.27 1.49
N VAL A 116 -4.68 -1.14 1.81
CA VAL A 116 -4.51 -1.69 3.17
C VAL A 116 -4.27 -0.60 4.21
N GLN A 117 -3.57 0.46 3.86
CA GLN A 117 -3.32 1.56 4.80
C GLN A 117 -4.40 2.63 4.81
N THR A 118 -5.21 2.73 3.75
CA THR A 118 -6.22 3.78 3.58
C THR A 118 -7.60 3.35 4.01
N PHE A 119 -7.95 2.08 3.80
CA PHE A 119 -9.27 1.55 4.18
C PHE A 119 -9.55 1.74 5.67
N GLY A 120 -10.73 2.29 5.98
CA GLY A 120 -11.15 2.61 7.35
C GLY A 120 -10.44 3.82 7.98
N LYS A 121 -9.65 4.58 7.22
CA LYS A 121 -8.94 5.80 7.67
C LYS A 121 -9.21 7.01 6.79
N VAL A 122 -9.40 6.78 5.49
CA VAL A 122 -9.89 7.76 4.53
C VAL A 122 -11.04 7.14 3.73
N LYS A 123 -11.80 7.97 3.03
CA LYS A 123 -12.86 7.46 2.14
C LYS A 123 -12.23 6.62 1.02
N VAL A 124 -12.71 5.39 0.86
CA VAL A 124 -12.31 4.48 -0.22
C VAL A 124 -13.57 4.05 -0.95
N ASP A 125 -13.79 4.63 -2.13
CA ASP A 125 -14.87 4.29 -3.04
C ASP A 125 -14.29 3.81 -4.36
N VAL A 126 -14.56 2.57 -4.71
CA VAL A 126 -13.96 1.92 -5.89
C VAL A 126 -14.38 2.54 -7.22
N GLU A 127 -15.57 3.15 -7.27
CA GLU A 127 -16.05 3.83 -8.48
C GLU A 127 -15.42 5.22 -8.62
N GLU A 128 -15.34 6.00 -7.53
CA GLU A 128 -14.66 7.30 -7.52
C GLU A 128 -13.16 7.15 -7.81
N LEU A 129 -12.53 6.13 -7.24
CA LEU A 129 -11.11 5.81 -7.46
C LEU A 129 -10.83 5.19 -8.83
N ASN A 130 -11.88 4.79 -9.58
CA ASN A 130 -11.76 4.16 -10.89
C ASN A 130 -10.91 2.87 -10.89
N VAL A 131 -10.91 2.10 -9.81
CA VAL A 131 -10.11 0.88 -9.69
C VAL A 131 -10.88 -0.36 -10.16
N ASP A 132 -10.15 -1.32 -10.74
CA ASP A 132 -10.68 -2.61 -11.15
C ASP A 132 -10.41 -3.70 -10.10
N LEU A 133 -9.34 -3.52 -9.30
CA LEU A 133 -8.96 -4.42 -8.22
C LEU A 133 -8.45 -3.61 -7.02
N LEU A 134 -8.77 -4.09 -5.80
CA LEU A 134 -8.33 -3.43 -4.59
C LEU A 134 -8.03 -4.45 -3.48
N SER A 135 -6.89 -4.29 -2.82
CA SER A 135 -6.45 -5.15 -1.71
C SER A 135 -6.74 -4.54 -0.36
N LEU A 136 -7.29 -5.35 0.56
CA LEU A 136 -7.59 -4.98 1.94
C LEU A 136 -7.01 -5.98 2.94
N SER A 137 -6.71 -5.50 4.15
CA SER A 137 -6.26 -6.34 5.25
C SER A 137 -7.02 -6.05 6.54
N SER A 138 -7.57 -7.11 7.14
CA SER A 138 -8.40 -7.05 8.33
C SER A 138 -7.67 -6.44 9.55
N HIS A 139 -6.43 -6.86 9.82
CA HIS A 139 -5.69 -6.40 11.01
C HIS A 139 -5.33 -4.90 10.98
N LYS A 140 -5.43 -4.22 9.85
CA LYS A 140 -5.20 -2.77 9.74
C LYS A 140 -6.40 -1.93 10.13
N VAL A 141 -7.56 -2.57 10.29
CA VAL A 141 -8.80 -1.99 10.82
C VAL A 141 -9.28 -2.69 12.08
N HIS A 142 -8.33 -3.20 12.88
CA HIS A 142 -8.57 -3.89 14.16
C HIS A 142 -9.38 -5.19 14.07
N GLY A 143 -9.50 -5.76 12.88
CA GLY A 143 -10.09 -7.08 12.69
C GLY A 143 -9.09 -8.23 12.89
N PRO A 144 -9.54 -9.48 12.74
CA PRO A 144 -8.70 -10.68 12.96
C PRO A 144 -7.47 -10.70 12.04
N LYS A 145 -6.34 -11.17 12.58
CA LYS A 145 -5.14 -11.48 11.78
C LYS A 145 -5.40 -12.67 10.86
N GLY A 146 -4.71 -12.72 9.73
CA GLY A 146 -4.81 -13.84 8.78
C GLY A 146 -6.02 -13.76 7.83
N VAL A 147 -6.76 -12.65 7.83
CA VAL A 147 -7.88 -12.39 6.94
C VAL A 147 -7.65 -11.11 6.14
N GLY A 148 -8.01 -11.14 4.87
CA GLY A 148 -7.99 -10.00 3.97
C GLY A 148 -9.10 -10.12 2.94
N ALA A 149 -9.39 -9.07 2.23
CA ALA A 149 -10.36 -9.05 1.14
C ALA A 149 -9.74 -8.52 -0.15
N LEU A 150 -10.29 -9.02 -1.24
CA LEU A 150 -9.95 -8.65 -2.60
C LEU A 150 -11.22 -8.16 -3.29
N TYR A 151 -11.26 -6.88 -3.65
CA TYR A 151 -12.25 -6.39 -4.57
C TYR A 151 -11.83 -6.73 -6.00
N ILE A 152 -12.76 -7.30 -6.76
CA ILE A 152 -12.61 -7.55 -8.20
C ILE A 152 -13.85 -6.99 -8.88
N LYS A 153 -13.67 -6.02 -9.75
CA LYS A 153 -14.74 -5.41 -10.52
C LYS A 153 -15.44 -6.47 -11.39
N LYS A 154 -16.76 -6.36 -11.50
CA LYS A 154 -17.58 -7.26 -12.34
C LYS A 154 -17.04 -7.29 -13.77
N GLY A 155 -16.79 -8.49 -14.29
CA GLY A 155 -16.25 -8.71 -15.64
C GLY A 155 -14.72 -8.89 -15.68
N VAL A 156 -13.98 -8.48 -14.66
CA VAL A 156 -12.55 -8.78 -14.53
C VAL A 156 -12.37 -10.24 -14.14
N ARG A 157 -11.48 -10.95 -14.84
CA ARG A 157 -11.15 -12.35 -14.56
C ARG A 157 -9.69 -12.49 -14.18
N ILE A 158 -9.42 -13.25 -13.14
CA ILE A 158 -8.07 -13.60 -12.69
C ILE A 158 -7.85 -15.11 -12.80
N THR A 159 -6.61 -15.51 -12.98
CA THR A 159 -6.21 -16.93 -12.90
C THR A 159 -6.12 -17.33 -11.43
N PRO A 160 -6.84 -18.37 -10.97
CA PRO A 160 -6.67 -18.88 -9.62
C PRO A 160 -5.25 -19.38 -9.38
N LEU A 161 -4.68 -19.07 -8.20
CA LEU A 161 -3.35 -19.56 -7.80
C LEU A 161 -3.44 -20.71 -6.80
N ILE A 162 -4.57 -20.88 -6.14
CA ILE A 162 -4.83 -21.98 -5.20
C ILE A 162 -5.99 -22.79 -5.77
N HIS A 163 -5.71 -24.01 -6.11
CA HIS A 163 -6.65 -24.93 -6.76
C HIS A 163 -7.25 -25.90 -5.74
N GLY A 164 -8.47 -26.40 -6.01
CA GLY A 164 -9.17 -27.36 -5.14
C GLY A 164 -10.68 -27.32 -5.33
N GLY A 165 -11.45 -27.32 -4.24
CA GLY A 165 -12.89 -27.54 -4.20
C GLY A 165 -13.79 -26.40 -4.70
N GLY A 166 -13.26 -25.36 -5.34
CA GLY A 166 -14.07 -24.33 -6.01
C GLY A 166 -14.63 -23.24 -5.09
N GLN A 167 -14.17 -23.14 -3.84
CA GLN A 167 -14.56 -22.08 -2.92
C GLN A 167 -14.22 -20.69 -3.50
N GLU A 168 -14.83 -19.64 -2.95
CA GLU A 168 -14.68 -18.27 -3.45
C GLU A 168 -14.94 -18.18 -4.96
N ARG A 169 -16.00 -18.84 -5.45
CA ARG A 169 -16.37 -18.90 -6.88
C ARG A 169 -15.26 -19.45 -7.80
N GLY A 170 -14.43 -20.37 -7.27
CA GLY A 170 -13.28 -20.93 -7.97
C GLY A 170 -12.04 -20.05 -8.04
N ILE A 171 -12.06 -18.87 -7.43
CA ILE A 171 -10.93 -17.93 -7.42
C ILE A 171 -9.91 -18.32 -6.34
N ARG A 172 -10.39 -18.88 -5.23
CA ARG A 172 -9.52 -19.35 -4.13
C ARG A 172 -10.12 -20.56 -3.46
N SER A 173 -9.55 -21.70 -3.73
CA SER A 173 -9.99 -22.94 -3.10
C SER A 173 -9.45 -23.11 -1.67
N GLY A 174 -10.17 -23.86 -0.86
CA GLY A 174 -9.91 -24.14 0.56
C GLY A 174 -11.06 -23.67 1.43
N THR A 175 -11.33 -24.40 2.50
CA THR A 175 -12.41 -24.10 3.46
C THR A 175 -12.29 -22.66 3.95
N GLU A 176 -13.40 -21.96 3.94
CA GLU A 176 -13.50 -20.55 4.34
C GLU A 176 -13.25 -20.41 5.85
N ASN A 177 -12.45 -19.40 6.22
CA ASN A 177 -12.30 -18.99 7.62
C ASN A 177 -13.49 -18.14 8.06
N VAL A 178 -14.66 -18.77 8.24
CA VAL A 178 -15.92 -18.07 8.55
C VAL A 178 -15.79 -17.16 9.77
N PRO A 179 -15.22 -17.59 10.92
CA PRO A 179 -15.06 -16.69 12.08
C PRO A 179 -14.22 -15.44 11.74
N GLY A 180 -13.12 -15.62 11.00
CA GLY A 180 -12.28 -14.52 10.57
C GLY A 180 -12.98 -13.56 9.60
N ILE A 181 -13.77 -14.09 8.66
CA ILE A 181 -14.55 -13.30 7.70
C ILE A 181 -15.62 -12.47 8.42
N VAL A 182 -16.36 -13.07 9.34
CA VAL A 182 -17.38 -12.38 10.15
C VAL A 182 -16.73 -11.29 11.01
N GLY A 183 -15.62 -11.60 11.67
CA GLY A 183 -14.85 -10.62 12.47
C GLY A 183 -14.33 -9.46 11.62
N PHE A 184 -13.88 -9.72 10.39
CA PHE A 184 -13.48 -8.67 9.46
C PHE A 184 -14.68 -7.83 9.01
N GLY A 185 -15.81 -8.43 8.68
CA GLY A 185 -17.04 -7.72 8.35
C GLY A 185 -17.46 -6.76 9.46
N LYS A 186 -17.40 -7.20 10.73
CA LYS A 186 -17.70 -6.34 11.88
C LYS A 186 -16.68 -5.20 12.06
N ALA A 187 -15.40 -5.48 11.83
CA ALA A 187 -14.36 -4.45 11.86
C ALA A 187 -14.58 -3.38 10.76
N CYS A 188 -14.99 -3.80 9.55
CA CYS A 188 -15.35 -2.87 8.47
C CYS A 188 -16.54 -1.99 8.84
N GLU A 189 -17.60 -2.56 9.40
CA GLU A 189 -18.77 -1.81 9.88
C GLU A 189 -18.39 -0.75 10.91
N ILE A 190 -17.60 -1.13 11.92
CA ILE A 190 -17.15 -0.21 12.97
C ILE A 190 -16.27 0.90 12.38
N ALA A 191 -15.32 0.54 11.50
CA ALA A 191 -14.44 1.50 10.87
C ALA A 191 -15.19 2.52 10.00
N ASN A 192 -16.20 2.04 9.25
CA ASN A 192 -17.03 2.91 8.40
C ASN A 192 -17.91 3.85 9.23
N ASN A 193 -18.55 3.36 10.29
CA ASN A 193 -19.44 4.16 11.14
C ASN A 193 -18.70 5.28 11.90
N ASN A 194 -17.42 5.10 12.17
CA ASN A 194 -16.61 6.08 12.91
C ASN A 194 -15.58 6.80 12.01
N LEU A 195 -15.70 6.67 10.68
CA LEU A 195 -14.67 7.15 9.75
C LEU A 195 -14.42 8.66 9.88
N GLU A 196 -15.49 9.48 9.82
CA GLU A 196 -15.37 10.94 9.82
C GLU A 196 -14.85 11.48 11.16
N GLU A 197 -15.38 10.96 12.28
CA GLU A 197 -14.95 11.36 13.63
C GLU A 197 -13.46 10.99 13.86
N ASN A 198 -13.09 9.75 13.54
CA ASN A 198 -11.73 9.29 13.68
C ASN A 198 -10.77 10.05 12.76
N TYR A 199 -11.17 10.33 11.51
CA TYR A 199 -10.38 11.11 10.58
C TYR A 199 -10.09 12.51 11.14
N ALA A 200 -11.13 13.24 11.56
CA ALA A 200 -10.98 14.59 12.09
C ALA A 200 -10.08 14.63 13.34
N ARG A 201 -10.30 13.70 14.28
CA ARG A 201 -9.49 13.58 15.49
C ARG A 201 -8.01 13.26 15.19
N LEU A 202 -7.76 12.32 14.29
CA LEU A 202 -6.41 11.89 13.94
C LEU A 202 -5.65 12.99 13.17
N VAL A 203 -6.32 13.66 12.22
CA VAL A 203 -5.73 14.81 11.49
C VAL A 203 -5.33 15.91 12.46
N LYS A 204 -6.21 16.30 13.37
CA LYS A 204 -5.91 17.33 14.39
C LYS A 204 -4.67 16.93 15.20
N THR A 205 -4.64 15.71 15.75
CA THR A 205 -3.51 15.23 16.56
C THR A 205 -2.22 15.15 15.74
N ARG A 206 -2.30 14.65 14.52
CA ARG A 206 -1.17 14.55 13.59
C ARG A 206 -0.56 15.93 13.33
N ASP A 207 -1.40 16.88 12.97
CA ASP A 207 -0.94 18.22 12.57
C ASP A 207 -0.36 19.01 13.75
N GLU A 208 -0.96 18.89 14.94
CA GLU A 208 -0.40 19.44 16.18
C GLU A 208 1.00 18.86 16.51
N ILE A 209 1.19 17.55 16.34
CA ILE A 209 2.49 16.92 16.56
C ILE A 209 3.51 17.41 15.53
N ILE A 210 3.13 17.47 14.26
CA ILE A 210 4.02 17.92 13.20
C ILE A 210 4.48 19.35 13.45
N GLU A 211 3.57 20.28 13.76
CA GLU A 211 3.89 21.68 14.05
C GLU A 211 4.82 21.79 15.24
N LYS A 212 4.46 21.18 16.38
CA LYS A 212 5.27 21.24 17.60
C LYS A 212 6.68 20.68 17.42
N VAL A 213 6.83 19.59 16.65
CA VAL A 213 8.16 18.99 16.42
C VAL A 213 8.99 19.87 15.48
N LEU A 214 8.41 20.38 14.40
CA LEU A 214 9.15 21.23 13.46
C LEU A 214 9.56 22.57 14.09
N ASP A 215 8.75 23.13 14.98
CA ASP A 215 9.05 24.40 15.67
C ASP A 215 10.08 24.21 16.80
N ALA A 216 9.96 23.13 17.58
CA ALA A 216 10.76 22.95 18.77
C ALA A 216 12.09 22.22 18.52
N VAL A 217 12.21 21.44 17.46
CA VAL A 217 13.37 20.59 17.19
C VAL A 217 14.14 21.11 15.97
N PRO A 218 15.30 21.76 16.16
CA PRO A 218 16.12 22.22 15.04
C PRO A 218 16.56 21.07 14.14
N LYS A 219 16.61 21.31 12.82
CA LYS A 219 17.01 20.32 11.81
C LYS A 219 16.13 19.06 11.79
N SER A 220 14.86 19.21 12.15
CA SER A 220 13.82 18.21 11.91
C SER A 220 13.12 18.50 10.58
N TYR A 221 12.73 17.44 9.89
CA TYR A 221 12.07 17.52 8.59
C TYR A 221 10.94 16.51 8.55
N LEU A 222 9.81 16.89 7.95
CA LEU A 222 8.71 15.98 7.68
C LEU A 222 8.97 15.25 6.35
N ASN A 223 8.93 13.92 6.36
CA ASN A 223 8.98 13.12 5.15
C ASN A 223 7.58 12.93 4.57
N GLY A 224 7.49 12.90 3.22
CA GLY A 224 6.24 12.80 2.48
C GLY A 224 5.46 14.13 2.40
N ASP A 225 4.33 14.11 1.70
CA ASP A 225 3.50 15.30 1.49
C ASP A 225 2.88 15.82 2.79
N ARG A 226 2.73 17.13 2.92
CA ARG A 226 2.16 17.76 4.11
C ARG A 226 0.64 17.60 4.17
N ASN A 227 -0.03 17.68 3.03
CA ASN A 227 -1.48 17.74 2.90
C ASN A 227 -2.04 16.39 2.44
N GLU A 228 -1.53 15.85 1.33
CA GLU A 228 -1.94 14.56 0.78
C GLU A 228 -1.34 13.41 1.60
N ARG A 229 -1.93 13.20 2.79
CA ARG A 229 -1.36 12.32 3.81
C ARG A 229 -2.41 11.56 4.61
N LEU A 230 -2.09 10.33 4.96
CA LEU A 230 -2.86 9.53 5.92
C LEU A 230 -3.02 10.26 7.27
N PRO A 231 -4.19 10.17 7.90
CA PRO A 231 -4.46 10.90 9.15
C PRO A 231 -3.63 10.39 10.35
N ASN A 232 -3.13 9.16 10.29
CA ASN A 232 -2.50 8.46 11.40
C ASN A 232 -1.00 8.15 11.20
N VAL A 233 -0.36 8.74 10.18
CA VAL A 233 1.07 8.48 9.91
C VAL A 233 1.84 9.79 9.92
N ILE A 234 2.90 9.82 10.72
CA ILE A 234 3.89 10.90 10.76
C ILE A 234 5.26 10.25 10.61
N ASN A 235 6.07 10.80 9.73
CA ASN A 235 7.45 10.36 9.55
C ASN A 235 8.36 11.57 9.58
N PHE A 236 9.31 11.59 10.52
CA PHE A 236 10.29 12.65 10.66
C PHE A 236 11.70 12.16 10.33
N ARG A 237 12.46 13.03 9.73
CA ARG A 237 13.92 12.91 9.62
C ARG A 237 14.56 13.95 10.51
N PHE A 238 15.54 13.52 11.30
CA PHE A 238 16.35 14.38 12.15
C PHE A 238 17.79 14.32 11.67
N SER A 239 18.41 15.48 11.39
CA SER A 239 19.82 15.51 11.05
C SER A 239 20.68 15.31 12.31
N SER A 240 21.76 14.54 12.17
CA SER A 240 22.75 14.31 13.22
C SER A 240 22.29 13.48 14.43
N ILE A 241 21.21 12.73 14.31
CA ILE A 241 20.76 11.78 15.34
C ILE A 241 20.53 10.42 14.68
N GLU A 242 21.05 9.38 15.33
CA GLU A 242 20.80 8.00 14.90
C GLU A 242 19.39 7.56 15.33
N GLY A 243 18.62 7.03 14.38
CA GLY A 243 17.21 6.68 14.59
C GLY A 243 16.99 5.63 15.67
N GLU A 244 17.85 4.61 15.76
CA GLU A 244 17.75 3.56 16.78
C GLU A 244 17.94 4.10 18.18
N SER A 245 18.93 4.97 18.39
CA SER A 245 19.18 5.64 19.66
C SER A 245 18.00 6.51 20.10
N LEU A 246 17.39 7.24 19.13
CA LEU A 246 16.21 8.06 19.41
C LEU A 246 15.02 7.21 19.85
N ILE A 247 14.78 6.07 19.19
CA ILE A 247 13.68 5.17 19.55
C ILE A 247 13.85 4.60 20.95
N LEU A 248 15.06 4.17 21.33
CA LEU A 248 15.33 3.67 22.67
C LEU A 248 15.05 4.73 23.74
N LEU A 249 15.43 5.99 23.48
CA LEU A 249 15.16 7.10 24.39
C LEU A 249 13.66 7.43 24.49
N LEU A 250 12.92 7.35 23.39
CA LEU A 250 11.47 7.54 23.39
C LEU A 250 10.75 6.41 24.13
N ASP A 251 11.16 5.15 23.91
CA ASP A 251 10.60 3.99 24.59
C ASP A 251 10.82 4.05 26.11
N ALA A 252 12.00 4.45 26.55
CA ALA A 252 12.30 4.69 27.96
C ALA A 252 11.41 5.78 28.61
N LYS A 253 10.81 6.67 27.80
CA LYS A 253 9.84 7.69 28.23
C LYS A 253 8.39 7.27 28.01
N GLY A 254 8.11 6.02 27.56
CA GLY A 254 6.79 5.49 27.30
C GLY A 254 6.20 5.85 25.92
N TYR A 255 7.01 6.39 25.00
CA TYR A 255 6.60 6.69 23.64
C TYR A 255 7.05 5.59 22.69
N GLN A 256 6.10 4.96 22.01
CA GLN A 256 6.40 3.94 21.00
C GLN A 256 6.58 4.57 19.61
N ALA A 257 7.72 4.33 19.00
CA ALA A 257 8.05 4.77 17.66
C ALA A 257 8.81 3.65 16.93
N SER A 258 8.98 3.78 15.60
CA SER A 258 9.77 2.85 14.81
C SER A 258 10.69 3.59 13.84
N THR A 259 11.86 3.01 13.51
CA THR A 259 12.67 3.50 12.40
C THR A 259 12.02 3.12 11.09
N CYS A 260 12.05 4.03 10.11
CA CYS A 260 11.62 3.73 8.75
C CYS A 260 12.66 2.85 8.06
N LEU A 261 12.20 1.81 7.38
CA LEU A 261 13.06 0.89 6.61
C LEU A 261 13.19 1.27 5.13
N LEU A 262 12.74 2.48 4.73
CA LEU A 262 12.93 2.95 3.36
C LEU A 262 14.39 3.32 3.11
N TYR A 263 14.99 2.74 2.10
CA TYR A 263 16.36 2.93 1.62
C TYR A 263 16.61 4.29 0.97
N THR A 264 16.01 5.38 1.41
CA THR A 264 16.14 6.69 0.77
C THR A 264 16.91 7.73 1.59
N SER A 265 17.47 7.35 2.74
CA SER A 265 18.47 8.20 3.41
C SER A 265 19.85 7.65 3.08
N PRO A 266 20.74 8.41 2.41
CA PRO A 266 22.13 8.02 2.37
C PRO A 266 22.61 7.94 3.83
N SER A 267 22.99 6.74 4.25
CA SER A 267 23.65 6.54 5.54
C SER A 267 24.93 7.37 5.52
N PRO A 268 25.33 8.01 6.66
CA PRO A 268 26.64 8.65 6.74
C PRO A 268 27.82 7.70 6.47
N ARG A 269 27.57 6.38 6.40
CA ARG A 269 28.57 5.36 6.04
C ARG A 269 28.79 5.22 4.53
N ASP A 270 27.87 5.66 3.70
CA ASP A 270 28.01 5.52 2.23
C ASP A 270 28.92 6.60 1.62
N GLY A 271 29.32 7.61 2.40
CA GLY A 271 30.30 8.65 2.03
C GLY A 271 31.76 8.36 2.39
N LEU A 272 32.08 7.19 2.96
CA LEU A 272 33.44 6.86 3.41
C LEU A 272 34.10 5.73 2.59
N LEU A 273 33.53 5.34 1.46
CA LEU A 273 34.12 4.39 0.51
C LEU A 273 34.22 5.02 -0.90
N SER A 274 35.01 6.09 -0.99
CA SER A 274 35.58 6.58 -2.26
C SER A 274 37.02 6.97 -2.05
#